data_f12a70c82583155be458025bf321748b
#
_entry.id   f12a70c82583155be458025bf321748b
#
_cell.length_a   1.000
_cell.length_b   1.000
_cell.length_c   1.000
_cell.angle_alpha   90.00
_cell.angle_beta   90.00
_cell.angle_gamma   90.00
#
_symmetry.space_group_name_H-M   'P 1'
#
loop_
_entity.id
_entity.type
_entity.pdbx_description
1 polymer ?
#
loop_
_entity_poly.entity_id
_entity_poly.type
_entity_poly.pdbx_seq_one_letter_code
_entity_poly.pdbx_strand_id
1 'polypeptide(L)'
;VKRFWKHGLFSDVKILATKIEGDQVWLEIQLKQRPRISEVNYHGIKKGEREDLEARLGLRKGYQVTPNLIDRATTLIKKFFDGKGFKNVDVEILQKDDIAHEGEVIVDININKNEKTKIHKIHFEVNSALTDRDLKKAMKKTNEKFSLFNDWKSSILEAFSTKKFTTEEYENDKNNLISKYNEYG
;
A
#
# COMPACT_ATOMS: atom_id res chain seq x y z
N VAL A 1 0.63 14.32 31.73
CA VAL A 1 0.98 13.30 30.72
C VAL A 1 -0.03 13.30 29.56
N LYS A 2 -1.35 13.06 29.80
CA LYS A 2 -2.37 12.97 28.73
C LYS A 2 -2.42 14.20 27.79
N ARG A 3 -2.19 15.43 28.29
CA ARG A 3 -2.14 16.64 27.45
C ARG A 3 -0.94 16.66 26.51
N PHE A 4 0.26 16.23 26.96
CA PHE A 4 1.45 16.15 26.10
C PHE A 4 1.28 15.16 24.95
N TRP A 5 0.65 14.01 25.21
CA TRP A 5 0.32 13.03 24.18
C TRP A 5 -0.66 13.55 23.13
N LYS A 6 -1.67 14.36 23.53
CA LYS A 6 -2.65 14.94 22.60
C LYS A 6 -2.02 15.88 21.56
N HIS A 7 -0.91 16.54 21.89
CA HIS A 7 -0.22 17.42 20.95
C HIS A 7 0.51 16.67 19.83
N GLY A 8 0.75 15.36 19.97
CA GLY A 8 1.39 14.53 18.94
C GLY A 8 2.87 14.86 18.69
N LEU A 9 3.44 15.84 19.39
CA LEU A 9 4.81 16.35 19.18
C LEU A 9 5.89 15.47 19.78
N PHE A 10 5.54 14.63 20.76
CA PHE A 10 6.49 13.84 21.53
C PHE A 10 6.36 12.37 21.20
N SER A 11 7.50 11.68 21.12
CA SER A 11 7.59 10.23 20.99
C SER A 11 7.57 9.54 22.34
N ASP A 12 8.07 10.21 23.39
CA ASP A 12 8.05 9.72 24.76
C ASP A 12 7.87 10.86 25.75
N VAL A 13 7.18 10.58 26.86
CA VAL A 13 6.94 11.52 27.97
C VAL A 13 7.08 10.75 29.28
N LYS A 14 8.13 11.02 30.02
CA LYS A 14 8.38 10.44 31.34
C LYS A 14 8.28 11.49 32.41
N ILE A 15 7.66 11.15 33.56
CA ILE A 15 7.61 11.95 34.76
C ILE A 15 8.25 11.13 35.87
N LEU A 16 9.35 11.65 36.41
CA LEU A 16 10.13 10.99 37.42
C LEU A 16 10.03 11.80 38.72
N ALA A 17 9.81 11.15 39.85
CA ALA A 17 9.97 11.75 41.16
C ALA A 17 11.46 11.70 41.53
N THR A 18 12.12 12.83 41.55
CA THR A 18 13.57 12.92 41.80
C THR A 18 13.89 13.07 43.30
N LYS A 19 12.95 13.63 44.07
CA LYS A 19 13.12 13.83 45.52
C LYS A 19 11.77 13.86 46.21
N ILE A 20 11.68 13.30 47.41
CA ILE A 20 10.49 13.34 48.28
C ILE A 20 10.97 13.78 49.68
N GLU A 21 10.42 14.87 50.19
CA GLU A 21 10.70 15.37 51.55
C GLU A 21 9.38 15.72 52.22
N GLY A 22 9.00 14.94 53.22
CA GLY A 22 7.72 15.11 53.93
C GLY A 22 6.55 14.95 52.96
N ASP A 23 5.79 16.02 52.80
CA ASP A 23 4.61 16.09 51.90
C ASP A 23 4.92 16.71 50.51
N GLN A 24 6.19 16.99 50.24
CA GLN A 24 6.65 17.63 49.01
C GLN A 24 7.35 16.61 48.10
N VAL A 25 7.07 16.67 46.78
CA VAL A 25 7.70 15.87 45.75
C VAL A 25 8.26 16.77 44.65
N TRP A 26 9.48 16.50 44.22
CA TRP A 26 10.12 17.15 43.08
C TRP A 26 9.94 16.23 41.85
N LEU A 27 9.40 16.79 40.77
CA LEU A 27 9.14 16.05 39.54
C LEU A 27 10.06 16.55 38.42
N GLU A 28 10.69 15.60 37.73
CA GLU A 28 11.39 15.85 36.51
C GLU A 28 10.53 15.34 35.32
N ILE A 29 10.30 16.19 34.33
CA ILE A 29 9.54 15.85 33.14
C ILE A 29 10.52 15.72 31.98
N GLN A 30 10.73 14.50 31.52
CA GLN A 30 11.54 14.18 30.34
C GLN A 30 10.66 14.07 29.12
N LEU A 31 10.93 14.87 28.10
CA LEU A 31 10.20 14.93 26.86
C LEU A 31 11.12 14.54 25.70
N LYS A 32 10.75 13.50 24.94
CA LYS A 32 11.45 13.14 23.71
C LYS A 32 10.61 13.59 22.52
N GLN A 33 11.14 14.51 21.72
CA GLN A 33 10.46 14.97 20.51
C GLN A 33 10.42 13.85 19.46
N ARG A 34 9.40 13.88 18.60
CA ARG A 34 9.38 13.01 17.42
C ARG A 34 10.39 13.51 16.41
N PRO A 35 11.17 12.61 15.80
CA PRO A 35 12.14 13.00 14.79
C PRO A 35 11.45 13.60 13.57
N ARG A 36 12.17 14.47 12.87
CA ARG A 36 11.76 15.03 11.59
C ARG A 36 12.47 14.32 10.46
N ILE A 37 11.83 14.28 9.31
CA ILE A 37 12.41 13.69 8.09
C ILE A 37 13.48 14.64 7.55
N SER A 38 14.73 14.17 7.44
CA SER A 38 15.80 14.88 6.73
C SER A 38 15.80 14.50 5.24
N GLU A 39 15.57 13.21 4.94
CA GLU A 39 15.60 12.65 3.60
C GLU A 39 14.66 11.46 3.48
N VAL A 40 14.14 11.21 2.26
CA VAL A 40 13.34 10.02 1.94
C VAL A 40 13.96 9.31 0.73
N ASN A 41 14.33 8.04 0.93
CA ASN A 41 14.91 7.19 -0.08
C ASN A 41 13.93 6.09 -0.49
N TYR A 42 13.85 5.81 -1.79
CA TYR A 42 13.00 4.77 -2.36
C TYR A 42 13.85 3.72 -3.05
N HIS A 43 13.62 2.44 -2.69
CA HIS A 43 14.32 1.30 -3.25
C HIS A 43 13.34 0.31 -3.89
N GLY A 44 13.79 -0.39 -4.95
CA GLY A 44 13.00 -1.44 -5.62
C GLY A 44 11.97 -0.94 -6.63
N ILE A 45 11.94 0.35 -6.93
CA ILE A 45 10.98 0.97 -7.86
C ILE A 45 11.68 1.79 -8.97
N LYS A 46 10.94 2.05 -10.05
CA LYS A 46 11.41 2.88 -11.16
C LYS A 46 11.23 4.37 -10.85
N LYS A 47 12.01 5.23 -11.54
CA LYS A 47 11.98 6.69 -11.37
C LYS A 47 10.55 7.27 -11.45
N GLY A 48 9.79 6.95 -12.49
CA GLY A 48 8.41 7.46 -12.62
C GLY A 48 7.46 6.96 -11.52
N GLU A 49 7.67 5.73 -11.00
CA GLU A 49 6.90 5.23 -9.85
C GLU A 49 7.24 5.99 -8.57
N ARG A 50 8.50 6.36 -8.39
CA ARG A 50 8.97 7.19 -7.30
C ARG A 50 8.30 8.58 -7.35
N GLU A 51 8.34 9.26 -8.47
CA GLU A 51 7.74 10.59 -8.66
C GLU A 51 6.23 10.58 -8.33
N ASP A 52 5.50 9.56 -8.81
CA ASP A 52 4.08 9.34 -8.50
C ASP A 52 3.83 9.14 -6.99
N LEU A 53 4.69 8.37 -6.31
CA LEU A 53 4.55 8.10 -4.88
C LEU A 53 4.92 9.31 -4.03
N GLU A 54 5.98 10.03 -4.35
CA GLU A 54 6.40 11.27 -3.66
C GLU A 54 5.24 12.29 -3.61
N ALA A 55 4.51 12.44 -4.70
CA ALA A 55 3.35 13.33 -4.76
C ALA A 55 2.19 12.89 -3.83
N ARG A 56 2.05 11.59 -3.56
CA ARG A 56 0.89 11.00 -2.86
C ARG A 56 1.13 10.75 -1.37
N LEU A 57 2.36 10.39 -0.99
CA LEU A 57 2.66 9.90 0.36
C LEU A 57 2.69 11.00 1.42
N GLY A 58 3.02 12.23 1.04
CA GLY A 58 3.16 13.33 1.98
C GLY A 58 4.37 13.21 2.90
N LEU A 59 5.30 12.30 2.59
CA LEU A 59 6.59 12.17 3.26
C LEU A 59 7.53 13.25 2.71
N ARG A 60 7.76 14.30 3.48
CA ARG A 60 8.58 15.44 3.03
C ARG A 60 9.58 15.82 4.11
N LYS A 61 10.73 16.34 3.68
CA LYS A 61 11.73 16.94 4.58
C LYS A 61 11.08 17.91 5.58
N GLY A 62 11.48 17.82 6.85
CA GLY A 62 10.97 18.64 7.94
C GLY A 62 9.67 18.16 8.58
N TYR A 63 8.94 17.19 7.98
CA TYR A 63 7.73 16.63 8.59
C TYR A 63 8.09 15.67 9.72
N GLN A 64 7.27 15.67 10.76
CA GLN A 64 7.45 14.73 11.86
C GLN A 64 7.07 13.32 11.46
N VAL A 65 7.89 12.35 11.83
CA VAL A 65 7.58 10.94 11.65
C VAL A 65 6.65 10.48 12.77
N THR A 66 5.45 10.08 12.38
CA THR A 66 4.45 9.48 13.28
C THR A 66 4.09 8.08 12.83
N PRO A 67 3.69 7.17 13.74
CA PRO A 67 3.23 5.84 13.35
C PRO A 67 2.11 5.89 12.30
N ASN A 68 1.15 6.77 12.47
CA ASN A 68 0.05 6.97 11.51
C ASN A 68 0.54 7.37 10.12
N LEU A 69 1.58 8.24 10.03
CA LEU A 69 2.16 8.64 8.75
C LEU A 69 2.79 7.44 8.04
N ILE A 70 3.50 6.58 8.78
CA ILE A 70 4.13 5.36 8.24
C ILE A 70 3.08 4.34 7.80
N ASP A 71 2.06 4.07 8.62
CA ASP A 71 0.98 3.14 8.29
C ASP A 71 0.20 3.59 7.06
N ARG A 72 -0.11 4.89 7.00
CA ARG A 72 -0.76 5.49 5.83
C ARG A 72 0.11 5.39 4.58
N ALA A 73 1.41 5.68 4.68
CA ALA A 73 2.35 5.56 3.57
C ALA A 73 2.40 4.11 3.06
N THR A 74 2.53 3.14 3.95
CA THR A 74 2.52 1.70 3.62
C THR A 74 1.24 1.31 2.87
N THR A 75 0.08 1.74 3.38
CA THR A 75 -1.22 1.46 2.76
C THR A 75 -1.34 2.08 1.36
N LEU A 76 -0.91 3.32 1.19
CA LEU A 76 -0.95 4.01 -0.09
C LEU A 76 -0.01 3.38 -1.12
N ILE A 77 1.20 2.94 -0.71
CA ILE A 77 2.15 2.23 -1.58
C ILE A 77 1.52 0.92 -2.06
N LYS A 78 0.98 0.11 -1.15
CA LYS A 78 0.32 -1.16 -1.50
C LYS A 78 -0.84 -0.93 -2.46
N LYS A 79 -1.69 0.07 -2.20
CA LYS A 79 -2.82 0.43 -3.08
C LYS A 79 -2.35 0.90 -4.46
N PHE A 80 -1.28 1.68 -4.53
CA PHE A 80 -0.70 2.15 -5.78
C PHE A 80 -0.23 0.99 -6.67
N PHE A 81 0.45 0.01 -6.09
CA PHE A 81 0.91 -1.15 -6.83
C PHE A 81 -0.19 -2.18 -7.10
N ASP A 82 -1.23 -2.29 -6.25
CA ASP A 82 -2.44 -3.05 -6.53
C ASP A 82 -3.10 -2.58 -7.82
N GLY A 83 -3.27 -1.27 -8.01
CA GLY A 83 -3.75 -0.69 -9.26
C GLY A 83 -2.87 -0.96 -10.48
N LYS A 84 -1.61 -1.37 -10.26
CA LYS A 84 -0.69 -1.80 -11.33
C LYS A 84 -0.64 -3.32 -11.52
N GLY A 85 -1.45 -4.08 -10.75
CA GLY A 85 -1.57 -5.55 -10.82
C GLY A 85 -0.61 -6.31 -9.91
N PHE A 86 0.08 -5.66 -8.98
CA PHE A 86 0.92 -6.29 -7.98
C PHE A 86 0.16 -6.43 -6.66
N LYS A 87 -0.34 -7.63 -6.38
CA LYS A 87 -1.15 -7.90 -5.16
C LYS A 87 -0.31 -8.16 -3.91
N ASN A 88 0.85 -8.76 -4.09
CA ASN A 88 1.72 -9.20 -3.01
C ASN A 88 2.94 -8.28 -2.89
N VAL A 89 2.69 -7.00 -2.61
CA VAL A 89 3.78 -6.02 -2.45
C VAL A 89 4.23 -6.00 -1.00
N ASP A 90 5.52 -6.27 -0.79
CA ASP A 90 6.15 -6.09 0.50
C ASP A 90 6.69 -4.66 0.59
N VAL A 91 6.35 -3.98 1.68
CA VAL A 91 6.77 -2.61 1.97
C VAL A 91 7.35 -2.57 3.36
N GLU A 92 8.61 -2.19 3.44
CA GLU A 92 9.32 -1.97 4.68
C GLU A 92 9.78 -0.51 4.73
N ILE A 93 9.43 0.21 5.79
CA ILE A 93 9.83 1.60 6.00
C ILE A 93 10.71 1.66 7.24
N LEU A 94 11.98 1.95 7.03
CA LEU A 94 12.99 2.05 8.06
C LEU A 94 13.31 3.52 8.36
N GLN A 95 13.59 3.80 9.61
CA GLN A 95 14.04 5.11 10.08
C GLN A 95 15.46 4.96 10.62
N LYS A 96 16.37 5.78 10.12
CA LYS A 96 17.76 5.84 10.57
C LYS A 96 18.05 7.25 11.04
N ASP A 97 18.71 7.37 12.19
CA ASP A 97 19.13 8.68 12.68
C ASP A 97 20.06 9.35 11.65
N ASP A 98 19.80 10.61 11.36
CA ASP A 98 20.67 11.41 10.51
C ASP A 98 21.81 11.99 11.35
N ILE A 99 23.01 11.43 11.16
CA ILE A 99 24.20 11.83 11.93
C ILE A 99 24.58 13.31 11.68
N ALA A 100 24.21 13.86 10.54
CA ALA A 100 24.49 15.24 10.18
C ALA A 100 23.51 16.25 10.81
N HIS A 101 22.30 15.78 11.18
CA HIS A 101 21.22 16.64 11.69
C HIS A 101 20.58 16.03 12.93
N GLU A 102 20.93 16.53 14.11
CA GLU A 102 20.40 16.06 15.39
C GLU A 102 18.88 16.20 15.45
N GLY A 103 18.19 15.11 15.85
CA GLY A 103 16.73 15.08 15.93
C GLY A 103 16.02 14.85 14.59
N GLU A 104 16.78 14.61 13.51
CA GLU A 104 16.25 14.24 12.21
C GLU A 104 16.54 12.77 11.87
N VAL A 105 15.74 12.21 10.97
CA VAL A 105 15.89 10.83 10.48
C VAL A 105 15.80 10.77 8.97
N ILE A 106 16.57 9.85 8.39
CA ILE A 106 16.44 9.41 7.02
C ILE A 106 15.40 8.30 6.99
N VAL A 107 14.44 8.41 6.09
CA VAL A 107 13.40 7.40 5.89
C VAL A 107 13.71 6.60 4.63
N ASP A 108 14.09 5.33 4.80
CA ASP A 108 14.31 4.39 3.70
C ASP A 108 13.06 3.55 3.46
N ILE A 109 12.52 3.60 2.24
CA ILE A 109 11.33 2.85 1.82
C ILE A 109 11.77 1.74 0.87
N ASN A 110 11.79 0.52 1.37
CA ASN A 110 12.10 -0.68 0.60
C ASN A 110 10.81 -1.30 0.05
N ILE A 111 10.70 -1.42 -1.27
CA ILE A 111 9.51 -1.93 -1.93
C ILE A 111 9.90 -3.14 -2.79
N ASN A 112 9.39 -4.31 -2.43
CA ASN A 112 9.45 -5.50 -3.26
C ASN A 112 8.08 -5.75 -3.90
N LYS A 113 7.99 -5.56 -5.20
CA LYS A 113 6.71 -5.68 -5.93
C LYS A 113 6.27 -7.12 -6.15
N ASN A 114 7.20 -8.07 -6.01
CA ASN A 114 6.97 -9.47 -6.40
C ASN A 114 6.43 -9.59 -7.84
N GLU A 115 5.72 -10.65 -8.16
CA GLU A 115 5.15 -10.87 -9.48
C GLU A 115 3.76 -10.27 -9.62
N LYS A 116 3.39 -9.93 -10.86
CA LYS A 116 2.02 -9.50 -11.16
C LYS A 116 1.05 -10.67 -11.03
N THR A 117 -0.06 -10.43 -10.37
CA THR A 117 -1.15 -11.39 -10.28
C THR A 117 -1.90 -11.46 -11.62
N LYS A 118 -2.13 -12.67 -12.10
CA LYS A 118 -2.84 -12.98 -13.35
C LYS A 118 -3.96 -13.97 -13.06
N ILE A 119 -5.08 -13.84 -13.77
CA ILE A 119 -6.18 -14.79 -13.65
C ILE A 119 -5.86 -16.03 -14.47
N HIS A 120 -5.81 -17.18 -13.81
CA HIS A 120 -5.58 -18.45 -14.46
C HIS A 120 -6.89 -19.05 -14.98
N LYS A 121 -7.92 -19.07 -14.15
CA LYS A 121 -9.22 -19.67 -14.48
C LYS A 121 -10.36 -19.01 -13.72
N ILE A 122 -11.53 -18.90 -14.36
CA ILE A 122 -12.77 -18.42 -13.76
C ILE A 122 -13.80 -19.55 -13.85
N HIS A 123 -14.41 -19.88 -12.71
CA HIS A 123 -15.53 -20.80 -12.62
C HIS A 123 -16.78 -20.03 -12.22
N PHE A 124 -17.90 -20.35 -12.86
CA PHE A 124 -19.21 -19.89 -12.48
C PHE A 124 -20.00 -21.07 -11.92
N GLU A 125 -20.67 -20.86 -10.81
CA GLU A 125 -21.54 -21.83 -10.18
C GLU A 125 -22.97 -21.29 -10.15
N VAL A 126 -23.96 -22.20 -10.24
CA VAL A 126 -25.39 -21.86 -10.16
C VAL A 126 -25.87 -20.87 -11.26
N ASN A 127 -25.27 -20.92 -12.44
CA ASN A 127 -25.60 -20.05 -13.58
C ASN A 127 -26.55 -20.72 -14.56
N SER A 128 -27.80 -20.97 -14.15
CA SER A 128 -28.81 -21.63 -14.99
C SER A 128 -29.36 -20.76 -16.13
N ALA A 129 -29.33 -19.44 -15.99
CA ALA A 129 -29.92 -18.49 -16.95
C ALA A 129 -28.95 -18.07 -18.09
N LEU A 130 -27.65 -18.01 -17.80
CA LEU A 130 -26.62 -17.58 -18.76
C LEU A 130 -25.52 -18.62 -18.87
N THR A 131 -24.92 -18.76 -20.06
CA THR A 131 -23.79 -19.68 -20.22
C THR A 131 -22.51 -19.09 -19.67
N ASP A 132 -21.54 -19.93 -19.24
CA ASP A 132 -20.19 -19.49 -18.81
C ASP A 132 -19.54 -18.60 -19.86
N ARG A 133 -19.76 -18.89 -21.14
CA ARG A 133 -19.25 -18.10 -22.27
C ARG A 133 -19.79 -16.69 -22.26
N ASP A 134 -21.08 -16.49 -21.98
CA ASP A 134 -21.73 -15.19 -21.97
C ASP A 134 -21.30 -14.39 -20.76
N LEU A 135 -21.15 -15.04 -19.60
CA LEU A 135 -20.62 -14.45 -18.38
C LEU A 135 -19.16 -14.02 -18.56
N LYS A 136 -18.31 -14.89 -19.14
CA LYS A 136 -16.91 -14.53 -19.45
C LYS A 136 -16.80 -13.36 -20.45
N LYS A 137 -17.71 -13.25 -21.42
CA LYS A 137 -17.75 -12.11 -22.34
C LYS A 137 -18.12 -10.78 -21.63
N ALA A 138 -18.97 -10.84 -20.60
CA ALA A 138 -19.32 -9.66 -19.80
C ALA A 138 -18.12 -9.17 -18.96
N MET A 139 -17.21 -10.05 -18.57
CA MET A 139 -15.96 -9.71 -17.87
C MET A 139 -14.91 -9.20 -18.86
N LYS A 140 -14.94 -7.90 -19.16
CA LYS A 140 -14.09 -7.30 -20.21
C LYS A 140 -12.64 -7.11 -19.79
N LYS A 141 -12.37 -6.94 -18.49
CA LYS A 141 -11.07 -6.56 -17.96
C LYS A 141 -10.36 -7.67 -17.21
N THR A 142 -11.09 -8.48 -16.46
CA THR A 142 -10.57 -9.57 -15.63
C THR A 142 -10.88 -10.95 -16.21
N ASN A 143 -10.84 -11.09 -17.53
CA ASN A 143 -11.08 -12.36 -18.19
C ASN A 143 -9.87 -13.30 -18.08
N GLU A 144 -10.15 -14.61 -18.20
CA GLU A 144 -9.11 -15.63 -18.26
C GLU A 144 -8.15 -15.40 -19.42
N LYS A 145 -7.00 -16.04 -19.31
CA LYS A 145 -6.08 -16.22 -20.42
C LYS A 145 -6.80 -16.99 -21.54
N PHE A 146 -7.13 -16.33 -22.62
CA PHE A 146 -7.78 -17.00 -23.74
C PHE A 146 -6.70 -17.73 -24.56
N SER A 147 -6.54 -19.03 -24.35
CA SER A 147 -5.73 -19.88 -25.19
C SER A 147 -6.62 -20.46 -26.31
N LEU A 148 -6.52 -19.92 -27.52
CA LEU A 148 -7.21 -20.44 -28.70
C LEU A 148 -6.50 -21.64 -29.32
N PHE A 149 -5.23 -21.86 -29.02
CA PHE A 149 -4.42 -22.90 -29.67
C PHE A 149 -3.41 -23.49 -28.69
N ASN A 150 -3.34 -24.82 -28.69
CA ASN A 150 -2.33 -25.62 -28.01
C ASN A 150 -0.94 -25.56 -28.69
N ASP A 151 -0.64 -24.53 -29.47
CA ASP A 151 0.57 -24.46 -30.27
C ASP A 151 1.62 -23.51 -29.64
N TRP A 152 2.91 -23.89 -29.71
CA TRP A 152 4.07 -23.23 -29.19
C TRP A 152 4.23 -21.75 -29.62
N LYS A 153 3.66 -21.35 -30.77
CA LYS A 153 3.63 -19.94 -31.23
C LYS A 153 2.73 -19.04 -30.39
N SER A 154 1.75 -19.59 -29.68
CA SER A 154 0.87 -18.84 -28.80
C SER A 154 1.60 -18.34 -27.55
N SER A 155 2.63 -19.05 -27.09
CA SER A 155 3.39 -18.67 -25.88
C SER A 155 4.06 -17.30 -25.98
N ILE A 156 4.50 -16.87 -27.16
CA ILE A 156 5.16 -15.56 -27.36
C ILE A 156 4.11 -14.44 -27.36
N LEU A 157 2.97 -14.63 -28.02
CA LEU A 157 1.86 -13.68 -28.02
C LEU A 157 1.16 -13.60 -26.65
N GLU A 158 1.11 -14.73 -25.93
CA GLU A 158 0.58 -14.80 -24.55
C GLU A 158 1.37 -13.96 -23.55
N ALA A 159 2.69 -13.83 -23.70
CA ALA A 159 3.51 -12.98 -22.84
C ALA A 159 3.11 -11.50 -22.91
N PHE A 160 2.55 -11.05 -24.03
CA PHE A 160 2.12 -9.68 -24.25
C PHE A 160 0.62 -9.44 -23.96
N SER A 161 -0.22 -10.49 -23.91
CA SER A 161 -1.68 -10.37 -23.77
C SER A 161 -2.26 -10.72 -22.41
N THR A 162 -1.44 -11.09 -21.43
CA THR A 162 -1.93 -11.45 -20.08
C THR A 162 -2.46 -10.22 -19.36
N LYS A 163 -3.79 -10.13 -19.26
CA LYS A 163 -4.45 -9.10 -18.47
C LYS A 163 -4.04 -9.24 -17.01
N LYS A 164 -3.55 -8.16 -16.46
CA LYS A 164 -3.22 -8.08 -15.02
C LYS A 164 -4.52 -8.09 -14.21
N PHE A 165 -4.51 -8.73 -13.06
CA PHE A 165 -5.60 -8.62 -12.11
C PHE A 165 -5.43 -7.37 -11.26
N THR A 166 -6.41 -6.46 -11.27
CA THR A 166 -6.52 -5.36 -10.32
C THR A 166 -7.87 -5.43 -9.62
N THR A 167 -7.93 -4.96 -8.37
CA THR A 167 -9.18 -4.95 -7.61
C THR A 167 -10.24 -4.09 -8.27
N GLU A 168 -9.85 -2.94 -8.82
CA GLU A 168 -10.75 -2.02 -9.51
C GLU A 168 -11.37 -2.66 -10.77
N GLU A 169 -10.55 -3.28 -11.62
CA GLU A 169 -11.03 -3.97 -12.83
C GLU A 169 -11.95 -5.13 -12.49
N TYR A 170 -11.66 -5.87 -11.41
CA TYR A 170 -12.52 -6.96 -10.94
C TYR A 170 -13.88 -6.46 -10.44
N GLU A 171 -13.93 -5.39 -9.64
CA GLU A 171 -15.20 -4.82 -9.19
C GLU A 171 -16.02 -4.24 -10.37
N ASN A 172 -15.37 -3.65 -11.35
CA ASN A 172 -16.04 -3.20 -12.58
C ASN A 172 -16.64 -4.37 -13.36
N ASP A 173 -15.90 -5.47 -13.53
CA ASP A 173 -16.41 -6.66 -14.23
C ASP A 173 -17.50 -7.37 -13.44
N LYS A 174 -17.47 -7.36 -12.12
CA LYS A 174 -18.56 -7.82 -11.27
C LYS A 174 -19.86 -7.02 -11.51
N ASN A 175 -19.75 -5.69 -11.61
CA ASN A 175 -20.89 -4.85 -11.98
C ASN A 175 -21.41 -5.13 -13.39
N ASN A 176 -20.51 -5.42 -14.37
CA ASN A 176 -20.90 -5.83 -15.72
C ASN A 176 -21.69 -7.15 -15.70
N LEU A 177 -21.29 -8.11 -14.84
CA LEU A 177 -22.04 -9.36 -14.66
C LEU A 177 -23.44 -9.11 -14.11
N ILE A 178 -23.57 -8.27 -13.07
CA ILE A 178 -24.86 -7.90 -12.48
C ILE A 178 -25.75 -7.24 -13.55
N SER A 179 -25.21 -6.29 -14.30
CA SER A 179 -25.95 -5.64 -15.39
C SER A 179 -26.40 -6.64 -16.46
N LYS A 180 -25.55 -7.61 -16.79
CA LYS A 180 -25.89 -8.67 -17.76
C LYS A 180 -27.04 -9.57 -17.31
N TYR A 181 -27.08 -9.89 -16.01
CA TYR A 181 -28.23 -10.63 -15.45
C TYR A 181 -29.51 -9.78 -15.44
N ASN A 182 -29.42 -8.50 -15.13
CA ASN A 182 -30.57 -7.59 -15.15
C ASN A 182 -31.16 -7.36 -16.55
N GLU A 183 -30.34 -7.47 -17.61
CA GLU A 183 -30.81 -7.42 -19.00
C GLU A 183 -31.58 -8.68 -19.39
N TYR A 184 -31.40 -9.77 -18.68
CA TYR A 184 -32.00 -11.08 -19.02
C TYR A 184 -33.34 -11.30 -18.34
N GLY A 185 -33.72 -10.46 -17.36
CA GLY A 185 -34.97 -10.54 -16.57
C GLY A 185 -34.70 -10.83 -15.13
#